data_490ce79c1fc99412b39cc340feda446c
#
_entry.id   490ce79c1fc99412b39cc340feda446c
#
_cell.length_a   1.000
_cell.length_b   1.000
_cell.length_c   1.000
_cell.angle_alpha   90.00
_cell.angle_beta   90.00
_cell.angle_gamma   90.00
#
_symmetry.space_group_name_H-M   'P 1'
#
loop_
_entity.id
_entity.type
_entity.pdbx_description
1 polymer ?
#
loop_
_entity_poly.entity_id
_entity_poly.type
_entity_poly.pdbx_seq_one_letter_code
_entity_poly.pdbx_strand_id
1 'polypeptide(L)'
;MQIDYLARHDHFLTESARRHFAEWSHSWPGDTVEARAKRLRLRGGNGAIPSVFVAFEGPALCGSAGLIQNYLPNRPNLEPWLAGVYVTPSMRRQGIGTALVSAVQNEARRRDITRLYRCSATAERYHACRGWVVLERLHRRGELQAVIILDLVLA
;
A
#
# COMPACT_ATOMS: atom_id res chain seq x y z
N MET A 1 6.55 -15.97 -9.24
CA MET A 1 6.47 -14.77 -8.39
C MET A 1 6.03 -15.17 -6.98
N GLN A 2 6.67 -14.59 -5.99
CA GLN A 2 6.34 -14.81 -4.58
C GLN A 2 5.87 -13.52 -3.94
N ILE A 3 5.02 -13.61 -2.92
CA ILE A 3 4.59 -12.48 -2.09
C ILE A 3 4.80 -12.88 -0.63
N ASP A 4 5.51 -12.04 0.11
CA ASP A 4 5.77 -12.27 1.52
C ASP A 4 5.97 -10.94 2.25
N TYR A 5 6.06 -10.98 3.58
CA TYR A 5 6.33 -9.79 4.38
C TYR A 5 7.72 -9.23 4.08
N LEU A 6 7.79 -7.91 3.92
CA LEU A 6 9.07 -7.22 3.74
C LEU A 6 10.03 -7.51 4.90
N ALA A 7 9.51 -7.66 6.12
CA ALA A 7 10.31 -7.95 7.31
C ALA A 7 11.12 -9.25 7.20
N ARG A 8 10.71 -10.18 6.35
CA ARG A 8 11.44 -11.42 6.09
C ARG A 8 12.45 -11.30 4.96
N HIS A 9 12.47 -10.15 4.28
CA HIS A 9 13.27 -9.90 3.09
C HIS A 9 13.91 -8.52 3.15
N ASP A 10 14.69 -8.27 4.21
CA ASP A 10 15.30 -6.97 4.49
C ASP A 10 16.13 -6.42 3.34
N HIS A 11 16.68 -7.30 2.51
CA HIS A 11 17.46 -6.88 1.33
C HIS A 11 16.64 -6.11 0.31
N PHE A 12 15.29 -6.18 0.35
CA PHE A 12 14.43 -5.36 -0.49
C PHE A 12 14.06 -4.00 0.12
N LEU A 13 14.45 -3.73 1.35
CA LEU A 13 14.05 -2.51 2.05
C LEU A 13 14.51 -1.24 1.34
N THR A 14 15.80 -1.15 1.07
CA THR A 14 16.39 0.03 0.43
C THR A 14 15.89 0.21 -1.00
N GLU A 15 15.79 -0.89 -1.75
CA GLU A 15 15.27 -0.84 -3.11
C GLU A 15 13.81 -0.39 -3.14
N SER A 16 12.98 -0.91 -2.24
CA SER A 16 11.59 -0.47 -2.10
C SER A 16 11.52 1.03 -1.79
N ALA A 17 12.35 1.52 -0.87
CA ALA A 17 12.40 2.93 -0.53
C ALA A 17 12.79 3.80 -1.73
N ARG A 18 13.78 3.40 -2.51
CA ARG A 18 14.21 4.11 -3.73
C ARG A 18 13.10 4.17 -4.77
N ARG A 19 12.40 3.07 -4.98
CA ARG A 19 11.33 2.99 -5.98
C ARG A 19 10.12 3.81 -5.56
N HIS A 20 9.73 3.76 -4.30
CA HIS A 20 8.68 4.61 -3.77
C HIS A 20 9.04 6.10 -3.85
N PHE A 21 10.30 6.44 -3.56
CA PHE A 21 10.78 7.81 -3.71
C PHE A 21 10.67 8.28 -5.17
N ALA A 22 11.11 7.49 -6.12
CA ALA A 22 11.02 7.82 -7.54
C ALA A 22 9.57 8.00 -8.01
N GLU A 23 8.65 7.21 -7.48
CA GLU A 23 7.23 7.25 -7.87
C GLU A 23 6.48 8.43 -7.24
N TRP A 24 6.73 8.74 -5.95
CA TRP A 24 5.86 9.62 -5.17
C TRP A 24 6.52 10.86 -4.58
N SER A 25 7.83 11.04 -4.69
CA SER A 25 8.52 12.18 -4.07
C SER A 25 8.07 13.53 -4.60
N HIS A 26 7.60 13.59 -5.85
CA HIS A 26 7.11 14.83 -6.46
C HIS A 26 5.94 15.47 -5.70
N SER A 27 5.13 14.67 -5.02
CA SER A 27 4.00 15.14 -4.22
C SER A 27 4.31 15.20 -2.71
N TRP A 28 5.56 14.99 -2.33
CA TRP A 28 5.98 15.01 -0.92
C TRP A 28 7.25 15.84 -0.73
N PRO A 29 7.14 17.19 -0.62
CA PRO A 29 8.30 18.05 -0.42
C PRO A 29 9.13 17.64 0.80
N GLY A 30 10.45 17.66 0.65
CA GLY A 30 11.37 17.33 1.75
C GLY A 30 11.54 15.84 2.03
N ASP A 31 10.91 14.97 1.25
CA ASP A 31 11.09 13.53 1.41
C ASP A 31 12.48 13.08 0.95
N THR A 32 12.94 11.96 1.51
CA THR A 32 14.23 11.35 1.15
C THR A 32 14.09 9.84 1.09
N VAL A 33 15.02 9.18 0.40
CA VAL A 33 15.09 7.71 0.38
C VAL A 33 15.31 7.17 1.79
N GLU A 34 16.16 7.82 2.58
CA GLU A 34 16.46 7.43 3.96
C GLU A 34 15.23 7.51 4.86
N ALA A 35 14.45 8.59 4.74
CA ALA A 35 13.22 8.74 5.50
C ALA A 35 12.18 7.67 5.12
N ARG A 36 12.08 7.35 3.83
CA ARG A 36 11.20 6.27 3.36
C ARG A 36 11.65 4.91 3.86
N ALA A 37 12.95 4.62 3.82
CA ALA A 37 13.50 3.37 4.33
C ALA A 37 13.20 3.21 5.83
N LYS A 38 13.34 4.28 6.60
CA LYS A 38 13.01 4.27 8.03
C LYS A 38 11.53 3.97 8.27
N ARG A 39 10.63 4.62 7.52
CA ARG A 39 9.20 4.33 7.63
C ARG A 39 8.86 2.90 7.25
N LEU A 40 9.43 2.38 6.17
CA LEU A 40 9.22 1.00 5.74
C LEU A 40 9.74 0.00 6.77
N ARG A 41 10.88 0.27 7.40
CA ARG A 41 11.42 -0.60 8.46
C ARG A 41 10.46 -0.68 9.63
N LEU A 42 9.87 0.45 10.04
CA LEU A 42 8.88 0.49 11.11
C LEU A 42 7.57 -0.19 10.73
N ARG A 43 7.23 -0.23 9.44
CA ARG A 43 6.01 -0.82 8.89
C ARG A 43 6.18 -2.24 8.38
N GLY A 44 7.40 -2.76 8.38
CA GLY A 44 7.71 -4.08 7.84
C GLY A 44 7.25 -5.25 8.70
N GLY A 45 6.55 -4.97 9.80
CA GLY A 45 6.17 -5.94 10.82
C GLY A 45 5.59 -7.24 10.25
N ASN A 46 5.97 -8.34 10.85
CA ASN A 46 5.57 -9.68 10.48
C ASN A 46 4.37 -10.11 11.30
N GLY A 47 3.21 -10.09 10.68
CA GLY A 47 1.98 -10.52 11.35
C GLY A 47 1.40 -9.50 12.33
N ALA A 48 1.76 -8.23 12.21
CA ALA A 48 1.16 -7.14 12.99
C ALA A 48 0.78 -5.96 12.07
N ILE A 49 -0.03 -5.03 12.54
CA ILE A 49 -0.25 -3.76 11.85
C ILE A 49 0.73 -2.76 12.47
N PRO A 50 1.54 -2.09 11.64
CA PRO A 50 1.61 -2.13 10.19
C PRO A 50 2.30 -3.38 9.62
N SER A 51 1.89 -3.79 8.43
CA SER A 51 2.53 -4.87 7.67
C SER A 51 2.76 -4.40 6.24
N VAL A 52 3.93 -4.69 5.69
CA VAL A 52 4.24 -4.43 4.28
C VAL A 52 4.55 -5.75 3.60
N PHE A 53 3.91 -5.97 2.46
CA PHE A 53 4.18 -7.10 1.58
C PHE A 53 5.04 -6.66 0.40
N VAL A 54 5.91 -7.53 -0.04
CA VAL A 54 6.68 -7.39 -1.28
C VAL A 54 6.37 -8.55 -2.22
N ALA A 55 6.28 -8.24 -3.50
CA ALA A 55 6.24 -9.23 -4.56
C ALA A 55 7.63 -9.28 -5.20
N PHE A 56 8.15 -10.46 -5.43
CA PHE A 56 9.49 -10.63 -5.97
C PHE A 56 9.61 -11.93 -6.77
N GLU A 57 10.62 -11.97 -7.62
CA GLU A 57 10.96 -13.13 -8.42
C GLU A 57 12.48 -13.30 -8.35
N GLY A 58 12.94 -14.31 -7.59
CA GLY A 58 14.37 -14.41 -7.25
C GLY A 58 14.87 -13.13 -6.62
N PRO A 59 15.95 -12.51 -7.13
CA PRO A 59 16.48 -11.26 -6.60
C PRO A 59 15.73 -10.00 -7.06
N ALA A 60 14.74 -10.14 -7.95
CA ALA A 60 14.04 -9.00 -8.56
C ALA A 60 12.82 -8.59 -7.76
N LEU A 61 12.81 -7.37 -7.27
CA LEU A 61 11.64 -6.75 -6.63
C LEU A 61 10.62 -6.38 -7.72
N CYS A 62 9.40 -6.90 -7.57
CA CYS A 62 8.31 -6.66 -8.51
C CYS A 62 7.32 -5.60 -8.04
N GLY A 63 7.11 -5.48 -6.73
CA GLY A 63 6.16 -4.52 -6.19
C GLY A 63 5.99 -4.63 -4.68
N SER A 64 5.08 -3.80 -4.15
CA SER A 64 4.77 -3.76 -2.72
C SER A 64 3.32 -3.34 -2.48
N ALA A 65 2.82 -3.63 -1.28
CA ALA A 65 1.59 -3.08 -0.74
C ALA A 65 1.60 -3.19 0.79
N GLY A 66 0.94 -2.27 1.49
CA GLY A 66 0.96 -2.25 2.94
C GLY A 66 -0.43 -2.14 3.56
N LEU A 67 -0.55 -2.70 4.76
CA LEU A 67 -1.66 -2.52 5.68
C LEU A 67 -1.15 -1.65 6.82
N ILE A 68 -1.66 -0.42 6.93
CA ILE A 68 -1.19 0.54 7.93
C ILE A 68 -2.34 1.09 8.76
N GLN A 69 -2.04 1.50 9.99
CA GLN A 69 -3.07 1.95 10.93
C GLN A 69 -3.58 3.35 10.55
N ASN A 70 -2.69 4.31 10.42
CA ASN A 70 -3.03 5.71 10.20
C ASN A 70 -2.39 6.22 8.91
N TYR A 71 -3.16 6.90 8.08
CA TYR A 71 -2.67 7.42 6.81
C TYR A 71 -2.96 8.92 6.65
N LEU A 72 -4.18 9.36 6.96
CA LEU A 72 -4.56 10.77 6.90
C LEU A 72 -4.62 11.36 8.32
N PRO A 73 -3.72 12.32 8.66
CA PRO A 73 -3.70 12.91 10.01
C PRO A 73 -5.03 13.58 10.41
N ASN A 74 -5.76 14.14 9.45
CA ASN A 74 -7.05 14.79 9.68
C ASN A 74 -8.25 13.83 9.63
N ARG A 75 -7.99 12.53 9.53
CA ARG A 75 -9.00 11.47 9.57
C ARG A 75 -8.53 10.33 10.49
N PRO A 76 -8.26 10.61 11.77
CA PRO A 76 -7.65 9.60 12.67
C PRO A 76 -8.56 8.41 12.97
N ASN A 77 -9.85 8.55 12.76
CA ASN A 77 -10.84 7.49 13.00
C ASN A 77 -11.02 6.55 11.77
N LEU A 78 -10.45 6.90 10.63
CA LEU A 78 -10.46 6.02 9.47
C LEU A 78 -9.22 5.15 9.51
N GLU A 79 -9.41 3.86 9.75
CA GLU A 79 -8.35 2.87 9.90
C GLU A 79 -8.90 1.45 9.76
N PRO A 80 -8.11 0.46 9.31
CA PRO A 80 -6.78 0.61 8.74
C PRO A 80 -6.81 0.91 7.23
N TRP A 81 -5.64 1.17 6.66
CA TRP A 81 -5.50 1.59 5.28
C TRP A 81 -4.68 0.60 4.44
N LEU A 82 -5.13 0.40 3.21
CA LEU A 82 -4.29 -0.11 2.13
C LEU A 82 -3.46 1.06 1.60
N ALA A 83 -2.15 0.95 1.65
CA ALA A 83 -1.24 2.02 1.25
C ALA A 83 -0.01 1.47 0.52
N GLY A 84 0.71 2.37 -0.17
CA GLY A 84 1.98 2.03 -0.80
C GLY A 84 1.90 0.94 -1.86
N VAL A 85 0.80 0.87 -2.59
CA VAL A 85 0.65 -0.08 -3.69
C VAL A 85 1.52 0.37 -4.86
N TYR A 86 2.53 -0.42 -5.15
CA TYR A 86 3.51 -0.14 -6.18
C TYR A 86 3.81 -1.39 -6.99
N VAL A 87 3.94 -1.25 -8.30
CA VAL A 87 4.43 -2.29 -9.19
C VAL A 87 5.52 -1.69 -10.06
N THR A 88 6.64 -2.39 -10.17
CA THR A 88 7.75 -2.01 -11.06
C THR A 88 7.19 -1.71 -12.47
N PRO A 89 7.51 -0.54 -13.05
CA PRO A 89 6.89 -0.11 -14.32
C PRO A 89 6.91 -1.15 -15.43
N SER A 90 8.04 -1.82 -15.62
CA SER A 90 8.19 -2.86 -16.66
C SER A 90 7.36 -4.12 -16.42
N MET A 91 6.80 -4.27 -15.22
CA MET A 91 6.04 -5.45 -14.80
C MET A 91 4.55 -5.17 -14.58
N ARG A 92 4.10 -3.98 -14.92
CA ARG A 92 2.69 -3.58 -14.78
C ARG A 92 1.80 -4.33 -15.78
N ARG A 93 0.49 -4.39 -15.47
CA ARG A 93 -0.53 -5.07 -16.27
C ARG A 93 -0.34 -6.59 -16.37
N GLN A 94 0.30 -7.18 -15.36
CA GLN A 94 0.51 -8.62 -15.27
C GLN A 94 -0.18 -9.23 -14.04
N GLY A 95 -1.06 -8.48 -13.37
CA GLY A 95 -1.80 -8.95 -12.20
C GLY A 95 -1.05 -8.85 -10.86
N ILE A 96 0.17 -8.30 -10.84
CA ILE A 96 0.99 -8.20 -9.61
C ILE A 96 0.32 -7.29 -8.59
N GLY A 97 -0.17 -6.12 -9.02
CA GLY A 97 -0.88 -5.20 -8.14
C GLY A 97 -2.11 -5.82 -7.53
N THR A 98 -2.89 -6.55 -8.31
CA THR A 98 -4.07 -7.27 -7.82
C THR A 98 -3.69 -8.33 -6.79
N ALA A 99 -2.62 -9.09 -7.03
CA ALA A 99 -2.14 -10.11 -6.08
C ALA A 99 -1.66 -9.47 -4.77
N LEU A 100 -0.97 -8.33 -4.84
CA LEU A 100 -0.52 -7.58 -3.65
C LEU A 100 -1.70 -7.04 -2.84
N VAL A 101 -2.69 -6.44 -3.51
CA VAL A 101 -3.91 -5.96 -2.84
C VAL A 101 -4.64 -7.11 -2.17
N SER A 102 -4.74 -8.26 -2.84
CA SER A 102 -5.34 -9.47 -2.27
C SER A 102 -4.59 -9.96 -1.03
N ALA A 103 -3.26 -9.89 -1.02
CA ALA A 103 -2.47 -10.24 0.16
C ALA A 103 -2.81 -9.35 1.35
N VAL A 104 -2.94 -8.04 1.13
CA VAL A 104 -3.35 -7.08 2.18
C VAL A 104 -4.78 -7.37 2.66
N GLN A 105 -5.70 -7.63 1.75
CA GLN A 105 -7.08 -7.96 2.11
C GLN A 105 -7.15 -9.24 2.95
N ASN A 106 -6.40 -10.26 2.58
CA ASN A 106 -6.35 -11.52 3.32
C ASN A 106 -5.73 -11.32 4.71
N GLU A 107 -4.71 -10.49 4.81
CA GLU A 107 -4.14 -10.11 6.11
C GLU A 107 -5.18 -9.42 6.99
N ALA A 108 -5.92 -8.47 6.42
CA ALA A 108 -6.99 -7.79 7.13
C ALA A 108 -8.07 -8.76 7.62
N ARG A 109 -8.48 -9.71 6.77
CA ARG A 109 -9.47 -10.74 7.17
C ARG A 109 -8.97 -11.61 8.32
N ARG A 110 -7.70 -12.03 8.28
CA ARG A 110 -7.10 -12.81 9.37
C ARG A 110 -7.10 -12.09 10.70
N ARG A 111 -7.22 -10.76 10.68
CA ARG A 111 -7.27 -9.90 11.88
C ARG A 111 -8.67 -9.45 12.24
N ASP A 112 -9.70 -10.05 11.63
CA ASP A 112 -11.11 -9.70 11.82
C ASP A 112 -11.42 -8.22 11.50
N ILE A 113 -10.65 -7.64 10.59
CA ILE A 113 -10.91 -6.30 10.07
C ILE A 113 -12.01 -6.40 9.02
N THR A 114 -13.06 -5.60 9.20
CA THR A 114 -14.25 -5.63 8.34
C THR A 114 -14.26 -4.55 7.27
N ARG A 115 -13.35 -3.57 7.35
CA ARG A 115 -13.31 -2.46 6.39
C ARG A 115 -11.89 -1.97 6.18
N LEU A 116 -11.54 -1.73 4.93
CA LEU A 116 -10.29 -1.09 4.52
C LEU A 116 -10.57 0.27 3.89
N TYR A 117 -9.64 1.19 4.08
CA TYR A 117 -9.62 2.51 3.46
C TYR A 117 -8.43 2.63 2.51
N ARG A 118 -8.59 3.44 1.47
CA ARG A 118 -7.51 3.80 0.56
C ARG A 118 -7.70 5.22 0.09
N CYS A 119 -6.62 5.96 -0.06
CA CYS A 119 -6.62 7.31 -0.64
C CYS A 119 -5.83 7.28 -1.95
N SER A 120 -6.44 7.74 -3.04
CA SER A 120 -5.81 7.69 -4.35
C SER A 120 -6.28 8.83 -5.23
N ALA A 121 -5.35 9.38 -6.04
CA ALA A 121 -5.66 10.33 -7.09
C ALA A 121 -6.04 9.65 -8.41
N THR A 122 -5.58 8.42 -8.64
CA THR A 122 -5.64 7.79 -9.97
C THR A 122 -6.25 6.39 -10.01
N ALA A 123 -6.30 5.69 -8.88
CA ALA A 123 -6.69 4.28 -8.84
C ALA A 123 -8.19 4.04 -8.58
N GLU A 124 -9.00 5.11 -8.53
CA GLU A 124 -10.43 4.99 -8.21
C GLU A 124 -11.16 4.01 -9.16
N ARG A 125 -10.96 4.16 -10.47
CA ARG A 125 -11.60 3.30 -11.46
C ARG A 125 -11.21 1.84 -11.31
N TYR A 126 -9.93 1.58 -11.08
CA TYR A 126 -9.42 0.23 -10.87
C TYR A 126 -10.08 -0.43 -9.65
N HIS A 127 -10.19 0.31 -8.55
CA HIS A 127 -10.76 -0.20 -7.32
C HIS A 127 -12.29 -0.30 -7.38
N ALA A 128 -12.97 0.59 -8.09
CA ALA A 128 -14.43 0.56 -8.25
C ALA A 128 -14.91 -0.76 -8.85
N CYS A 129 -14.19 -1.30 -9.85
CA CYS A 129 -14.51 -2.59 -10.46
C CYS A 129 -14.35 -3.78 -9.48
N ARG A 130 -13.77 -3.56 -8.30
CA ARG A 130 -13.44 -4.58 -7.30
C ARG A 130 -14.16 -4.37 -5.97
N GLY A 131 -15.27 -3.63 -6.01
CA GLY A 131 -16.15 -3.46 -4.84
C GLY A 131 -15.79 -2.28 -3.95
N TRP A 132 -14.78 -1.49 -4.28
CA TRP A 132 -14.48 -0.26 -3.55
C TRP A 132 -15.46 0.84 -3.94
N VAL A 133 -15.89 1.62 -2.95
CA VAL A 133 -16.80 2.75 -3.15
C VAL A 133 -16.19 4.03 -2.60
N VAL A 134 -16.53 5.16 -3.22
CA VAL A 134 -16.03 6.47 -2.77
C VAL A 134 -16.75 6.87 -1.50
N LEU A 135 -15.99 7.20 -0.46
CA LEU A 135 -16.50 7.78 0.78
C LEU A 135 -16.52 9.30 0.70
N GLU A 136 -15.41 9.90 0.26
CA GLU A 136 -15.28 11.35 0.09
C GLU A 136 -14.17 11.67 -0.90
N ARG A 137 -14.15 12.92 -1.40
CA ARG A 137 -13.04 13.47 -2.16
C ARG A 137 -12.44 14.64 -1.39
N LEU A 138 -11.12 14.76 -1.44
CA LEU A 138 -10.39 15.83 -0.76
C LEU A 138 -9.15 16.24 -1.55
N HIS A 139 -8.70 17.46 -1.31
CA HIS A 139 -7.42 17.92 -1.85
C HIS A 139 -6.30 17.57 -0.88
N ARG A 140 -5.24 16.96 -1.41
CA ARG A 140 -4.08 16.57 -0.64
C ARG A 140 -2.85 16.73 -1.51
N ARG A 141 -1.86 17.49 -1.00
CA ARG A 141 -0.61 17.74 -1.72
C ARG A 141 -0.81 18.25 -3.16
N GLY A 142 -1.77 19.17 -3.33
CA GLY A 142 -2.07 19.76 -4.62
C GLY A 142 -2.88 18.91 -5.59
N GLU A 143 -3.34 17.74 -5.17
CA GLU A 143 -4.13 16.83 -5.99
C GLU A 143 -5.49 16.57 -5.37
N LEU A 144 -6.52 16.44 -6.22
CA LEU A 144 -7.81 15.92 -5.82
C LEU A 144 -7.71 14.41 -5.69
N GLN A 145 -7.98 13.89 -4.50
CA GLN A 145 -7.91 12.47 -4.19
C GLN A 145 -9.25 11.95 -3.70
N ALA A 146 -9.53 10.68 -3.97
CA ALA A 146 -10.68 9.98 -3.42
C ALA A 146 -10.25 9.13 -2.23
N VAL A 147 -11.01 9.23 -1.13
CA VAL A 147 -10.99 8.24 -0.05
C VAL A 147 -12.03 7.20 -0.42
N ILE A 148 -11.58 5.99 -0.61
CA ILE A 148 -12.43 4.85 -0.99
C ILE A 148 -12.42 3.80 0.10
N ILE A 149 -13.51 3.05 0.21
CA ILE A 149 -13.69 2.02 1.22
C ILE A 149 -14.04 0.68 0.58
N LEU A 150 -13.60 -0.38 1.22
CA LEU A 150 -13.98 -1.75 0.89
C LEU A 150 -14.44 -2.45 2.16
N ASP A 151 -15.68 -2.93 2.15
CA ASP A 151 -16.17 -3.81 3.19
C ASP A 151 -15.73 -5.25 2.88
N LEU A 152 -15.07 -5.87 3.87
CA LEU A 152 -14.52 -7.20 3.74
C LEU A 152 -15.52 -8.23 4.25
N VAL A 153 -15.71 -9.29 3.45
CA VAL A 153 -16.43 -10.47 3.91
C VAL A 153 -15.45 -11.34 4.70
N LEU A 154 -15.78 -11.60 5.96
CA LEU A 154 -14.98 -12.49 6.81
C LEU A 154 -15.39 -13.93 6.54
N ALA A 155 -14.39 -14.76 6.33
CA ALA A 155 -14.60 -16.20 6.09
C ALA A 155 -14.84 -16.96 7.39
#